data_7bb0a64d46ed1d2dbe94eb10512eea4f
#
_entry.id   7bb0a64d46ed1d2dbe94eb10512eea4f
#
_cell.length_a   1.000
_cell.length_b   1.000
_cell.length_c   1.000
_cell.angle_alpha   90.00
_cell.angle_beta   90.00
_cell.angle_gamma   90.00
#
_symmetry.space_group_name_H-M   'P 1'
#
loop_
_entity.id
_entity.type
_entity.pdbx_description
1 polymer ?
#
loop_
_entity_poly.entity_id
_entity_poly.type
_entity_poly.pdbx_seq_one_letter_code
_entity_poly.pdbx_strand_id
1 'polypeptide(L)'
;MPTLQQQNKSKKIIFLYILILFAFIVFLSVMLATVLKARHMPSLYAKESSRAQRGNIISSDGFHIASTKKLYKAVVNTRYIDPQKKELFIELFSIYSGMSPKDIKKRLAKRRGVVVLSYNLSQIQAQYLKKLSYELRRFKVFLSLKNPRTGLRSVHGLSILESGESREYPYGKLLTPIIGYPHKLEDDGYTFVKGVKGLEKRYDDELSPRQNGLLRGKRDVNSYIILNKESFYKRKINGLDIKLTIPLSFQIRIEKMLESMKKELRAKEIMIAIMNAHDGKVYALASSNRYYPKNIKRSDYPSLNSGMIEYSFEPGSVLKPVTFALLLEHHLVNPYDLVNGHNGRFKIGRKVITDEHKFDWLSAEDVIVHSSNVGIAQLAQKLSGYEFYEGLQRFAFASKSTPDLIYEKKGSIPSAKRLENEIYKATCAYGYGIRANLMQLLRAYSVFNNNGKMLTPKIVNSFIDEYGQESFTPEFEQPQIIKSSTAARMKKILIKTVNKGTGKKAITPGIEVGGKTGTAHIVEKGKYVRKYNTAFMGFANDYSGHDYTIGVIVIQPKKSQFASQTAVPVFKKAVDIMIEEGYLEPDVIKQPRTSYNGLH
;
A
#
# COMPACT_ATOMS: atom_id res chain seq x y z
N MET A 1 -66.64 24.90 90.54
CA MET A 1 -66.44 23.68 89.72
C MET A 1 -66.90 23.97 88.31
N PRO A 2 -66.07 23.81 87.27
CA PRO A 2 -66.47 24.05 85.90
C PRO A 2 -67.52 23.04 85.46
N THR A 3 -68.55 23.50 84.78
CA THR A 3 -69.68 22.68 84.33
C THR A 3 -69.20 21.67 83.35
N LEU A 4 -69.85 20.44 83.32
CA LEU A 4 -69.53 19.33 82.40
C LEU A 4 -69.45 19.73 80.94
N GLN A 5 -70.12 20.80 80.58
CA GLN A 5 -70.06 21.39 79.18
C GLN A 5 -68.75 22.13 78.88
N GLN A 6 -68.12 22.74 79.91
CA GLN A 6 -66.81 23.39 79.75
C GLN A 6 -65.67 22.40 79.66
N GLN A 7 -65.73 21.28 80.42
CA GLN A 7 -64.77 20.17 80.35
C GLN A 7 -64.79 19.46 78.95
N ASN A 8 -65.97 19.33 78.38
CA ASN A 8 -66.06 18.75 77.03
C ASN A 8 -65.54 19.67 75.89
N LYS A 9 -65.71 20.95 76.06
CA LYS A 9 -65.12 21.95 75.10
C LYS A 9 -63.61 21.97 75.21
N SER A 10 -63.05 21.98 76.45
CA SER A 10 -61.60 21.92 76.63
C SER A 10 -60.97 20.65 76.07
N LYS A 11 -61.60 19.48 76.24
CA LYS A 11 -61.12 18.24 75.63
C LYS A 11 -61.15 18.26 74.08
N LYS A 12 -62.15 18.84 73.46
CA LYS A 12 -62.23 19.01 72.03
C LYS A 12 -61.15 20.02 71.53
N ILE A 13 -60.84 21.05 72.22
CA ILE A 13 -59.78 22.00 71.88
C ILE A 13 -58.41 21.34 72.00
N ILE A 14 -58.17 20.57 73.06
CA ILE A 14 -56.92 19.83 73.25
C ILE A 14 -56.74 18.77 72.12
N PHE A 15 -57.81 18.09 71.80
CA PHE A 15 -57.79 17.09 70.68
C PHE A 15 -57.49 17.76 69.33
N LEU A 16 -58.08 18.93 69.05
CA LEU A 16 -57.80 19.69 67.87
C LEU A 16 -56.34 20.17 67.81
N TYR A 17 -55.78 20.63 68.96
CA TYR A 17 -54.39 21.01 69.09
C TYR A 17 -53.42 19.82 68.80
N ILE A 18 -53.71 18.65 69.36
CA ILE A 18 -52.96 17.45 69.16
C ILE A 18 -53.00 17.04 67.65
N LEU A 19 -54.16 17.15 67.03
CA LEU A 19 -54.32 16.84 65.60
C LEU A 19 -53.54 17.80 64.71
N ILE A 20 -53.52 19.11 65.03
CA ILE A 20 -52.74 20.10 64.32
C ILE A 20 -51.23 19.85 64.54
N LEU A 21 -50.83 19.58 65.77
CA LEU A 21 -49.44 19.27 66.09
C LEU A 21 -48.95 18.01 65.33
N PHE A 22 -49.78 16.95 65.30
CA PHE A 22 -49.49 15.73 64.54
C PHE A 22 -49.37 15.99 63.02
N ALA A 23 -50.31 16.76 62.46
CA ALA A 23 -50.25 17.17 61.05
C ALA A 23 -48.97 17.96 60.74
N PHE A 24 -48.56 18.85 61.66
CA PHE A 24 -47.33 19.63 61.53
C PHE A 24 -46.07 18.72 61.61
N ILE A 25 -46.03 17.76 62.54
CA ILE A 25 -44.95 16.78 62.64
C ILE A 25 -44.84 15.92 61.36
N VAL A 26 -45.98 15.45 60.84
CA VAL A 26 -46.01 14.71 59.56
C VAL A 26 -45.50 15.59 58.41
N PHE A 27 -45.93 16.84 58.33
CA PHE A 27 -45.43 17.80 57.33
C PHE A 27 -43.93 18.02 57.42
N LEU A 28 -43.38 18.25 58.61
CA LEU A 28 -41.94 18.42 58.84
C LEU A 28 -41.19 17.15 58.51
N SER A 29 -41.70 15.99 58.85
CA SER A 29 -41.10 14.69 58.52
C SER A 29 -41.05 14.44 57.01
N VAL A 30 -42.11 14.78 56.27
CA VAL A 30 -42.16 14.72 54.78
C VAL A 30 -41.21 15.73 54.19
N MET A 31 -41.14 16.98 54.71
CA MET A 31 -40.14 17.97 54.27
C MET A 31 -38.72 17.49 54.49
N LEU A 32 -38.41 17.00 55.70
CA LEU A 32 -37.09 16.45 56.01
C LEU A 32 -36.72 15.27 55.13
N ALA A 33 -37.65 14.33 54.94
CA ALA A 33 -37.46 13.21 54.03
C ALA A 33 -37.23 13.67 52.57
N THR A 34 -37.84 14.77 52.14
CA THR A 34 -37.69 15.33 50.78
C THR A 34 -36.36 16.03 50.63
N VAL A 35 -35.86 16.71 51.67
CA VAL A 35 -34.56 17.40 51.71
C VAL A 35 -33.41 16.38 51.81
N LEU A 36 -33.57 15.33 52.63
CA LEU A 36 -32.57 14.27 52.80
C LEU A 36 -32.54 13.28 51.63
N LYS A 37 -33.55 13.27 50.79
CA LYS A 37 -33.52 12.48 49.56
C LYS A 37 -32.45 13.05 48.65
N ALA A 38 -31.33 12.32 48.54
CA ALA A 38 -30.25 12.65 47.61
C ALA A 38 -30.83 12.87 46.20
N ARG A 39 -31.02 14.11 45.80
CA ARG A 39 -31.40 14.47 44.43
C ARG A 39 -30.19 14.18 43.57
N HIS A 40 -30.28 13.19 42.69
CA HIS A 40 -29.32 13.00 41.62
C HIS A 40 -29.43 14.21 40.70
N MET A 41 -28.67 15.26 41.05
CA MET A 41 -28.51 16.42 40.17
C MET A 41 -27.80 15.94 38.92
N PRO A 42 -28.27 16.29 37.71
CA PRO A 42 -27.55 16.01 36.50
C PRO A 42 -26.12 16.56 36.63
N SER A 43 -25.12 15.78 36.20
CA SER A 43 -23.74 16.27 36.20
C SER A 43 -23.67 17.63 35.48
N LEU A 44 -23.10 18.61 36.11
CA LEU A 44 -22.87 19.96 35.53
C LEU A 44 -21.80 19.91 34.43
N TYR A 45 -21.02 18.82 34.36
CA TYR A 45 -19.95 18.65 33.42
C TYR A 45 -20.34 17.66 32.34
N ALA A 46 -19.99 17.99 31.09
CA ALA A 46 -20.05 17.09 29.95
C ALA A 46 -18.64 16.78 29.41
N LYS A 47 -18.51 15.64 28.77
CA LYS A 47 -17.30 15.20 28.12
C LYS A 47 -17.66 14.82 26.69
N GLU A 48 -17.03 15.43 25.72
CA GLU A 48 -17.13 15.10 24.31
C GLU A 48 -15.77 14.62 23.82
N SER A 49 -15.73 13.44 23.22
CA SER A 49 -14.51 12.89 22.64
C SER A 49 -14.67 12.78 21.14
N SER A 50 -13.66 13.20 20.40
CA SER A 50 -13.56 13.03 18.96
C SER A 50 -12.39 12.11 18.64
N ARG A 51 -12.64 10.97 17.99
CA ARG A 51 -11.57 10.04 17.65
C ARG A 51 -10.81 10.55 16.42
N ALA A 52 -9.48 10.47 16.49
CA ALA A 52 -8.60 10.72 15.37
C ALA A 52 -8.68 9.55 14.38
N GLN A 53 -8.38 9.80 13.12
CA GLN A 53 -8.47 8.84 12.03
C GLN A 53 -7.09 8.48 11.50
N ARG A 54 -6.98 7.27 10.96
CA ARG A 54 -5.81 6.83 10.20
C ARG A 54 -5.66 7.66 8.94
N GLY A 55 -4.44 8.07 8.60
CA GLY A 55 -4.09 8.81 7.39
C GLY A 55 -4.35 8.01 6.10
N ASN A 56 -4.35 8.70 4.98
CA ASN A 56 -4.63 8.13 3.67
C ASN A 56 -3.33 7.80 2.93
N ILE A 57 -3.43 7.00 1.85
CA ILE A 57 -2.36 6.82 0.86
C ILE A 57 -2.83 7.45 -0.43
N ILE A 58 -2.04 8.41 -0.93
CA ILE A 58 -2.39 9.30 -2.05
C ILE A 58 -1.34 9.13 -3.15
N SER A 59 -1.77 9.07 -4.40
CA SER A 59 -0.88 9.08 -5.58
C SER A 59 -0.20 10.44 -5.78
N SER A 60 0.82 10.51 -6.63
CA SER A 60 1.51 11.78 -6.92
C SER A 60 0.59 12.83 -7.56
N ASP A 61 -0.42 12.39 -8.30
CA ASP A 61 -1.46 13.20 -8.94
C ASP A 61 -2.70 13.45 -8.04
N GLY A 62 -2.61 13.16 -6.73
CA GLY A 62 -3.57 13.59 -5.71
C GLY A 62 -4.77 12.67 -5.48
N PHE A 63 -4.81 11.48 -6.08
CA PHE A 63 -5.91 10.54 -5.89
C PHE A 63 -5.72 9.67 -4.64
N HIS A 64 -6.79 9.50 -3.86
CA HIS A 64 -6.81 8.65 -2.69
C HIS A 64 -6.86 7.16 -3.06
N ILE A 65 -5.75 6.46 -2.93
CA ILE A 65 -5.62 5.02 -3.25
C ILE A 65 -6.14 4.17 -2.10
N ALA A 66 -5.82 4.55 -0.88
CA ALA A 66 -6.38 3.98 0.33
C ALA A 66 -6.82 5.09 1.28
N SER A 67 -8.08 5.06 1.71
CA SER A 67 -8.66 6.09 2.58
C SER A 67 -9.36 5.47 3.78
N THR A 68 -9.54 6.27 4.85
CA THR A 68 -10.21 5.84 6.07
C THR A 68 -11.59 6.46 6.17
N LYS A 69 -12.60 5.60 6.39
CA LYS A 69 -13.98 6.03 6.65
C LYS A 69 -14.40 5.68 8.05
N LYS A 70 -15.06 6.61 8.72
CA LYS A 70 -15.70 6.36 10.02
C LYS A 70 -16.89 5.43 9.86
N LEU A 71 -17.02 4.51 10.80
CA LEU A 71 -18.18 3.63 10.95
C LEU A 71 -19.00 4.06 12.16
N TYR A 72 -20.31 3.91 12.03
CA TYR A 72 -21.24 4.21 13.09
C TYR A 72 -22.12 3.01 13.38
N LYS A 73 -22.50 2.87 14.66
CA LYS A 73 -23.48 1.87 15.11
C LYS A 73 -24.79 2.54 15.51
N ALA A 74 -25.89 1.92 15.13
CA ALA A 74 -27.21 2.30 15.60
C ALA A 74 -27.63 1.38 16.74
N VAL A 75 -27.91 1.99 17.88
CA VAL A 75 -28.31 1.30 19.10
C VAL A 75 -29.70 1.77 19.51
N VAL A 76 -30.58 0.85 19.83
CA VAL A 76 -31.92 1.14 20.33
C VAL A 76 -32.24 0.30 21.57
N ASN A 77 -32.96 0.88 22.52
CA ASN A 77 -33.46 0.11 23.63
C ASN A 77 -34.94 -0.24 23.37
N THR A 78 -35.18 -1.52 23.09
CA THR A 78 -36.51 -2.04 22.70
C THR A 78 -37.60 -1.82 23.77
N ARG A 79 -37.25 -1.62 25.07
CA ARG A 79 -38.20 -1.34 26.14
C ARG A 79 -38.88 0.03 25.99
N TYR A 80 -38.23 0.95 25.28
CA TYR A 80 -38.74 2.31 25.09
C TYR A 80 -39.53 2.46 23.79
N ILE A 81 -39.54 1.49 22.90
CA ILE A 81 -40.33 1.57 21.66
C ILE A 81 -41.81 1.38 22.00
N ASP A 82 -42.65 2.31 21.58
CA ASP A 82 -44.09 2.20 21.67
C ASP A 82 -44.54 1.02 20.78
N PRO A 83 -45.21 0.00 21.36
CA PRO A 83 -45.70 -1.16 20.59
C PRO A 83 -46.56 -0.79 19.39
N GLN A 84 -47.39 0.26 19.50
CA GLN A 84 -48.28 0.74 18.44
C GLN A 84 -47.53 1.42 17.31
N LYS A 85 -46.34 1.99 17.58
CA LYS A 85 -45.50 2.72 16.63
C LYS A 85 -44.26 1.96 16.19
N LYS A 86 -44.17 0.69 16.57
CA LYS A 86 -43.00 -0.15 16.27
C LYS A 86 -42.79 -0.34 14.77
N GLU A 87 -43.84 -0.56 14.01
CA GLU A 87 -43.76 -0.74 12.56
C GLU A 87 -43.27 0.58 11.89
N LEU A 88 -43.83 1.72 12.29
CA LEU A 88 -43.36 3.04 11.82
C LEU A 88 -41.87 3.23 12.07
N PHE A 89 -41.37 2.84 13.25
CA PHE A 89 -39.93 2.89 13.56
C PHE A 89 -39.12 2.01 12.59
N ILE A 90 -39.59 0.78 12.31
CA ILE A 90 -38.90 -0.16 11.44
C ILE A 90 -38.82 0.38 10.00
N GLU A 91 -39.91 0.90 9.48
CA GLU A 91 -39.99 1.45 8.13
C GLU A 91 -39.07 2.66 7.95
N LEU A 92 -39.15 3.63 8.86
CA LEU A 92 -38.30 4.82 8.81
C LEU A 92 -36.83 4.48 8.98
N PHE A 93 -36.50 3.58 9.91
CA PHE A 93 -35.11 3.15 10.09
C PHE A 93 -34.60 2.40 8.85
N SER A 94 -35.44 1.57 8.22
CA SER A 94 -35.12 0.87 6.97
C SER A 94 -34.73 1.85 5.84
N ILE A 95 -35.53 2.88 5.63
CA ILE A 95 -35.31 3.89 4.59
C ILE A 95 -33.95 4.59 4.76
N TYR A 96 -33.65 5.04 5.98
CA TYR A 96 -32.41 5.81 6.23
C TYR A 96 -31.17 4.96 6.43
N SER A 97 -31.31 3.69 6.88
CA SER A 97 -30.18 2.77 7.08
C SER A 97 -29.87 1.90 5.86
N GLY A 98 -30.82 1.74 4.92
CA GLY A 98 -30.73 0.80 3.82
C GLY A 98 -30.88 -0.67 4.25
N MET A 99 -31.24 -0.96 5.51
CA MET A 99 -31.47 -2.32 6.00
C MET A 99 -32.87 -2.82 5.65
N SER A 100 -33.01 -4.13 5.36
CA SER A 100 -34.33 -4.69 5.11
C SER A 100 -35.21 -4.67 6.39
N PRO A 101 -36.53 -4.38 6.28
CA PRO A 101 -37.43 -4.43 7.42
C PRO A 101 -37.42 -5.79 8.14
N LYS A 102 -37.25 -6.87 7.38
CA LYS A 102 -37.14 -8.25 7.91
C LYS A 102 -35.93 -8.43 8.83
N ASP A 103 -34.78 -7.89 8.45
CA ASP A 103 -33.56 -7.98 9.27
C ASP A 103 -33.68 -7.11 10.53
N ILE A 104 -34.29 -5.94 10.43
CA ILE A 104 -34.54 -5.06 11.57
C ILE A 104 -35.49 -5.78 12.57
N LYS A 105 -36.59 -6.34 12.09
CA LYS A 105 -37.52 -7.13 12.93
C LYS A 105 -36.80 -8.29 13.63
N LYS A 106 -36.00 -9.06 12.91
CA LYS A 106 -35.21 -10.17 13.46
C LYS A 106 -34.23 -9.71 14.55
N ARG A 107 -33.60 -8.56 14.39
CA ARG A 107 -32.68 -8.00 15.40
C ARG A 107 -33.41 -7.50 16.64
N LEU A 108 -34.53 -6.80 16.46
CA LEU A 108 -35.38 -6.34 17.57
C LEU A 108 -36.00 -7.47 18.39
N ALA A 109 -36.24 -8.63 17.77
CA ALA A 109 -36.78 -9.81 18.44
C ALA A 109 -35.77 -10.59 19.29
N LYS A 110 -34.47 -10.45 18.99
CA LYS A 110 -33.40 -11.25 19.63
C LYS A 110 -33.26 -11.01 21.13
N ARG A 111 -33.52 -9.79 21.62
CA ARG A 111 -33.27 -9.41 23.01
C ARG A 111 -34.18 -8.27 23.43
N ARG A 112 -34.72 -8.37 24.63
CA ARG A 112 -35.44 -7.27 25.29
C ARG A 112 -34.42 -6.38 26.00
N GLY A 113 -34.38 -5.08 25.63
CA GLY A 113 -33.42 -4.09 26.16
C GLY A 113 -32.59 -3.47 25.07
N VAL A 114 -31.30 -3.24 25.33
CA VAL A 114 -30.42 -2.59 24.38
C VAL A 114 -30.03 -3.54 23.24
N VAL A 115 -30.31 -3.14 22.00
CA VAL A 115 -30.03 -3.88 20.76
C VAL A 115 -29.26 -3.02 19.80
N VAL A 116 -28.20 -3.59 19.20
CA VAL A 116 -27.47 -2.94 18.09
C VAL A 116 -28.12 -3.37 16.77
N LEU A 117 -28.67 -2.40 16.04
CA LEU A 117 -29.32 -2.62 14.76
C LEU A 117 -28.32 -2.69 13.61
N SER A 118 -27.26 -1.89 13.64
CA SER A 118 -26.19 -1.92 12.64
C SER A 118 -24.87 -1.49 13.28
N TYR A 119 -23.76 -2.07 12.80
CA TYR A 119 -22.38 -1.68 13.17
C TYR A 119 -21.65 -0.90 12.05
N ASN A 120 -22.21 -0.88 10.83
CA ASN A 120 -21.50 -0.45 9.62
C ASN A 120 -22.25 0.68 8.90
N LEU A 121 -22.77 1.65 9.65
CA LEU A 121 -23.41 2.82 9.04
C LEU A 121 -22.32 3.79 8.53
N SER A 122 -22.53 4.31 7.35
CA SER A 122 -21.71 5.39 6.81
C SER A 122 -21.98 6.72 7.54
N GLN A 123 -21.08 7.69 7.38
CA GLN A 123 -21.24 9.01 7.96
C GLN A 123 -22.54 9.70 7.52
N ILE A 124 -22.91 9.56 6.24
CA ILE A 124 -24.14 10.12 5.68
C ILE A 124 -25.37 9.49 6.33
N GLN A 125 -25.41 8.14 6.39
CA GLN A 125 -26.49 7.42 7.06
C GLN A 125 -26.60 7.81 8.55
N ALA A 126 -25.44 7.94 9.21
CA ALA A 126 -25.39 8.34 10.61
C ALA A 126 -25.99 9.74 10.84
N GLN A 127 -25.70 10.69 9.96
CA GLN A 127 -26.29 12.04 10.02
C GLN A 127 -27.81 12.01 9.86
N TYR A 128 -28.33 11.29 8.86
CA TYR A 128 -29.77 11.14 8.66
C TYR A 128 -30.43 10.43 9.83
N LEU A 129 -29.84 9.36 10.35
CA LEU A 129 -30.38 8.63 11.49
C LEU A 129 -30.34 9.43 12.80
N LYS A 130 -29.38 10.33 12.98
CA LYS A 130 -29.36 11.28 14.12
C LYS A 130 -30.56 12.25 14.03
N LYS A 131 -30.83 12.81 12.84
CA LYS A 131 -32.02 13.63 12.62
C LYS A 131 -33.30 12.85 12.85
N LEU A 132 -33.38 11.63 12.30
CA LEU A 132 -34.52 10.73 12.54
C LEU A 132 -34.72 10.43 14.03
N SER A 133 -33.64 10.19 14.77
CA SER A 133 -33.73 9.94 16.22
C SER A 133 -34.40 11.10 16.97
N TYR A 134 -34.08 12.34 16.58
CA TYR A 134 -34.73 13.54 17.15
C TYR A 134 -36.23 13.58 16.84
N GLU A 135 -36.62 13.39 15.57
CA GLU A 135 -38.02 13.38 15.13
C GLU A 135 -38.85 12.26 15.78
N LEU A 136 -38.29 11.06 15.87
CA LEU A 136 -38.93 9.92 16.53
C LEU A 136 -39.23 10.21 18.01
N ARG A 137 -38.40 10.97 18.72
CA ARG A 137 -38.67 11.43 20.08
C ARG A 137 -39.80 12.44 20.12
N ARG A 138 -39.79 13.41 19.18
CA ARG A 138 -40.83 14.46 19.05
C ARG A 138 -42.20 13.85 18.79
N PHE A 139 -42.28 12.84 17.92
CA PHE A 139 -43.51 12.11 17.61
C PHE A 139 -43.88 11.03 18.64
N LYS A 140 -43.20 10.99 19.79
CA LYS A 140 -43.45 10.04 20.90
C LYS A 140 -43.45 8.58 20.43
N VAL A 141 -42.54 8.23 19.52
CA VAL A 141 -42.29 6.83 19.12
C VAL A 141 -41.55 6.09 20.23
N PHE A 142 -40.85 6.84 21.09
CA PHE A 142 -40.20 6.30 22.27
C PHE A 142 -40.94 6.72 23.55
N LEU A 143 -41.24 5.75 24.40
CA LEU A 143 -41.95 5.93 25.67
C LEU A 143 -41.02 6.57 26.72
N SER A 144 -41.61 7.40 27.60
CA SER A 144 -40.93 7.90 28.79
C SER A 144 -41.15 6.91 29.92
N LEU A 145 -40.10 6.18 30.30
CA LEU A 145 -40.18 5.21 31.40
C LEU A 145 -39.54 5.78 32.67
N LYS A 146 -40.21 5.49 33.83
CA LYS A 146 -39.68 5.86 35.15
C LYS A 146 -38.63 4.83 35.56
N ASN A 147 -37.45 5.28 35.93
CA ASN A 147 -36.42 4.40 36.49
C ASN A 147 -36.83 3.95 37.89
N PRO A 148 -36.94 2.65 38.16
CA PRO A 148 -37.40 2.16 39.47
C PRO A 148 -36.47 2.58 40.63
N ARG A 149 -35.17 2.74 40.38
CA ARG A 149 -34.16 3.07 41.39
C ARG A 149 -34.04 4.56 41.69
N THR A 150 -34.17 5.41 40.65
CA THR A 150 -33.94 6.86 40.78
C THR A 150 -35.23 7.68 40.76
N GLY A 151 -36.37 7.06 40.43
CA GLY A 151 -37.65 7.74 40.25
C GLY A 151 -37.71 8.71 39.05
N LEU A 152 -36.60 8.93 38.35
CA LEU A 152 -36.51 9.86 37.21
C LEU A 152 -37.12 9.22 35.95
N ARG A 153 -37.85 10.03 35.19
CA ARG A 153 -38.32 9.64 33.85
C ARG A 153 -37.21 9.87 32.83
N SER A 154 -36.92 8.88 32.02
CA SER A 154 -35.98 8.97 30.93
C SER A 154 -36.58 8.46 29.64
N VAL A 155 -36.15 9.03 28.51
CA VAL A 155 -36.52 8.58 27.16
C VAL A 155 -35.22 8.15 26.48
N HIS A 156 -35.03 6.82 26.37
CA HIS A 156 -33.91 6.27 25.60
C HIS A 156 -34.43 5.84 24.22
N GLY A 157 -34.11 6.63 23.21
CA GLY A 157 -34.49 6.34 21.83
C GLY A 157 -33.42 5.63 21.03
N LEU A 158 -33.38 5.93 19.76
CA LEU A 158 -32.33 5.54 18.85
C LEU A 158 -31.05 6.39 19.14
N SER A 159 -29.93 5.72 19.35
CA SER A 159 -28.60 6.34 19.54
C SER A 159 -27.69 5.95 18.42
N ILE A 160 -27.01 6.92 17.82
CA ILE A 160 -26.03 6.71 16.75
C ILE A 160 -24.66 7.09 17.30
N LEU A 161 -23.80 6.09 17.45
CA LEU A 161 -22.49 6.21 18.10
C LEU A 161 -21.39 5.85 17.10
N GLU A 162 -20.21 6.47 17.20
CA GLU A 162 -19.04 6.00 16.45
C GLU A 162 -18.70 4.58 16.90
N SER A 163 -18.50 3.67 15.95
CA SER A 163 -18.22 2.25 16.20
C SER A 163 -16.84 1.82 15.68
N GLY A 164 -16.18 2.65 14.92
CA GLY A 164 -14.86 2.33 14.40
C GLY A 164 -14.53 3.05 13.12
N GLU A 165 -13.54 2.50 12.43
CA GLU A 165 -13.09 2.92 11.12
C GLU A 165 -12.99 1.72 10.16
N SER A 166 -13.06 2.00 8.88
CA SER A 166 -12.89 1.03 7.79
C SER A 166 -11.92 1.59 6.78
N ARG A 167 -11.04 0.74 6.28
CA ARG A 167 -10.14 1.07 5.18
C ARG A 167 -10.85 0.84 3.85
N GLU A 168 -10.86 1.84 2.98
CA GLU A 168 -11.47 1.82 1.67
C GLU A 168 -10.41 1.93 0.59
N TYR A 169 -10.65 1.22 -0.53
CA TYR A 169 -9.76 1.19 -1.69
C TYR A 169 -10.59 1.54 -2.93
N PRO A 170 -10.73 2.84 -3.26
CA PRO A 170 -11.62 3.29 -4.34
C PRO A 170 -11.30 2.65 -5.70
N TYR A 171 -10.03 2.36 -5.95
CA TYR A 171 -9.56 1.77 -7.22
C TYR A 171 -9.35 0.24 -7.14
N GLY A 172 -9.96 -0.40 -6.14
CA GLY A 172 -10.02 -1.85 -6.04
C GLY A 172 -8.68 -2.53 -5.85
N LYS A 173 -8.17 -3.22 -6.87
CA LYS A 173 -6.93 -4.00 -6.83
C LYS A 173 -5.68 -3.19 -7.20
N LEU A 174 -5.83 -1.91 -7.51
CA LEU A 174 -4.74 -1.09 -8.01
C LEU A 174 -3.61 -0.96 -6.97
N LEU A 175 -2.37 -0.96 -7.43
CA LEU A 175 -1.15 -0.85 -6.63
C LEU A 175 -0.97 -1.94 -5.55
N THR A 176 -1.74 -3.01 -5.59
CA THR A 176 -1.46 -4.19 -4.77
C THR A 176 -0.47 -5.11 -5.50
N PRO A 177 0.46 -5.74 -4.81
CA PRO A 177 0.67 -5.86 -3.36
C PRO A 177 1.56 -4.79 -2.72
N ILE A 178 1.82 -3.64 -3.37
CA ILE A 178 2.70 -2.59 -2.84
C ILE A 178 2.06 -1.91 -1.65
N ILE A 179 0.80 -1.44 -1.79
CA ILE A 179 0.06 -0.81 -0.69
C ILE A 179 -0.10 -1.78 0.48
N GLY A 180 -0.35 -3.05 0.17
CA GLY A 180 -0.62 -4.05 1.18
C GLY A 180 -2.06 -4.00 1.72
N TYR A 181 -2.25 -4.42 2.97
CA TYR A 181 -3.56 -4.47 3.63
C TYR A 181 -3.41 -4.37 5.14
N PRO A 182 -4.42 -3.81 5.85
CA PRO A 182 -4.51 -3.84 7.31
C PRO A 182 -5.42 -4.97 7.80
N HIS A 183 -5.28 -5.30 9.08
CA HIS A 183 -6.27 -6.06 9.85
C HIS A 183 -7.20 -5.13 10.61
N LYS A 184 -8.45 -5.58 10.81
CA LYS A 184 -9.39 -4.97 11.73
C LYS A 184 -9.16 -5.53 13.12
N LEU A 185 -9.01 -4.64 14.09
CA LEU A 185 -8.91 -4.95 15.50
C LEU A 185 -10.07 -4.28 16.24
N GLU A 186 -10.48 -4.82 17.37
CA GLU A 186 -11.53 -4.25 18.21
C GLU A 186 -11.00 -4.02 19.62
N ASP A 187 -11.21 -2.81 20.11
CA ASP A 187 -10.88 -2.41 21.47
C ASP A 187 -12.03 -1.59 22.04
N ASP A 188 -12.53 -1.99 23.22
CA ASP A 188 -13.67 -1.36 23.91
C ASP A 188 -14.87 -1.05 22.98
N GLY A 189 -15.20 -2.02 22.10
CA GLY A 189 -16.32 -1.91 21.16
C GLY A 189 -16.12 -0.87 20.05
N TYR A 190 -14.87 -0.48 19.79
CA TYR A 190 -14.44 0.35 18.68
C TYR A 190 -13.52 -0.43 17.75
N THR A 191 -13.85 -0.46 16.46
CA THR A 191 -13.04 -1.12 15.43
C THR A 191 -12.00 -0.15 14.89
N PHE A 192 -10.73 -0.54 14.90
CA PHE A 192 -9.64 0.20 14.27
C PHE A 192 -8.86 -0.72 13.31
N VAL A 193 -8.02 -0.13 12.47
CA VAL A 193 -7.22 -0.86 11.48
C VAL A 193 -5.73 -0.75 11.79
N LYS A 194 -5.00 -1.86 11.63
CA LYS A 194 -3.54 -1.93 11.81
C LYS A 194 -2.90 -2.55 10.57
N GLY A 195 -1.87 -1.92 10.06
CA GLY A 195 -1.15 -2.38 8.87
C GLY A 195 -0.47 -3.73 9.07
N VAL A 196 -0.59 -4.63 8.08
CA VAL A 196 -0.03 -5.98 8.13
C VAL A 196 1.00 -6.21 7.02
N LYS A 197 0.77 -5.64 5.84
CA LYS A 197 1.62 -5.85 4.66
C LYS A 197 1.81 -4.54 3.89
N GLY A 198 2.85 -4.48 3.06
CA GLY A 198 3.13 -3.37 2.16
C GLY A 198 3.36 -2.04 2.88
N LEU A 199 3.01 -0.93 2.21
CA LEU A 199 3.11 0.43 2.76
C LEU A 199 2.23 0.63 3.99
N GLU A 200 1.05 -0.01 4.04
CA GLU A 200 0.17 0.00 5.24
C GLU A 200 0.90 -0.48 6.49
N LYS A 201 1.82 -1.46 6.36
CA LYS A 201 2.63 -1.96 7.48
C LYS A 201 3.90 -1.15 7.67
N ARG A 202 4.58 -0.77 6.57
CA ARG A 202 5.85 -0.04 6.65
C ARG A 202 5.69 1.29 7.37
N TYR A 203 4.58 1.97 7.10
CA TYR A 203 4.26 3.30 7.62
C TYR A 203 3.05 3.28 8.57
N ASP A 204 2.89 2.16 9.31
CA ASP A 204 1.76 2.00 10.23
C ASP A 204 1.76 3.07 11.33
N ASP A 205 2.94 3.45 11.82
CA ASP A 205 3.10 4.46 12.88
C ASP A 205 2.74 5.86 12.38
N GLU A 206 3.17 6.22 11.17
CA GLU A 206 2.88 7.52 10.54
C GLU A 206 1.40 7.63 10.16
N LEU A 207 0.81 6.55 9.63
CA LEU A 207 -0.61 6.48 9.27
C LEU A 207 -1.52 6.44 10.48
N SER A 208 -1.09 5.88 11.61
CA SER A 208 -1.94 5.68 12.79
C SER A 208 -2.35 7.00 13.43
N PRO A 209 -3.58 7.05 14.00
CA PRO A 209 -4.05 8.21 14.74
C PRO A 209 -3.08 8.59 15.86
N ARG A 210 -2.68 9.86 15.94
CA ARG A 210 -1.69 10.33 16.92
C ARG A 210 -2.32 10.71 18.26
N GLN A 211 -3.47 11.40 18.24
CA GLN A 211 -4.13 11.88 19.45
C GLN A 211 -5.63 12.04 19.25
N ASN A 212 -6.42 11.43 20.14
CA ASN A 212 -7.85 11.68 20.18
C ASN A 212 -8.13 13.05 20.81
N GLY A 213 -9.12 13.74 20.26
CA GLY A 213 -9.62 15.00 20.79
C GLY A 213 -10.50 14.77 22.02
N LEU A 214 -10.45 15.71 22.95
CA LEU A 214 -11.25 15.71 24.16
C LEU A 214 -11.66 17.14 24.51
N LEU A 215 -12.96 17.34 24.66
CA LEU A 215 -13.51 18.57 25.21
C LEU A 215 -14.27 18.21 26.48
N ARG A 216 -13.93 18.85 27.59
CA ARG A 216 -14.59 18.68 28.88
C ARG A 216 -14.87 20.07 29.48
N GLY A 217 -16.09 20.29 29.95
CA GLY A 217 -16.45 21.56 30.54
C GLY A 217 -17.86 21.54 31.16
N LYS A 218 -18.28 22.64 31.73
CA LYS A 218 -19.65 22.83 32.20
C LYS A 218 -20.61 22.81 30.99
N ARG A 219 -21.77 22.24 31.15
CA ARG A 219 -22.79 22.17 30.11
C ARG A 219 -23.94 23.10 30.39
N ASP A 220 -24.55 23.62 29.34
CA ASP A 220 -25.81 24.35 29.37
C ASP A 220 -27.02 23.41 29.50
N VAL A 221 -28.22 23.98 29.55
CA VAL A 221 -29.48 23.23 29.62
C VAL A 221 -29.73 22.33 28.42
N ASN A 222 -29.13 22.62 27.27
CA ASN A 222 -29.20 21.83 26.05
C ASN A 222 -28.10 20.76 25.96
N SER A 223 -27.26 20.64 27.00
CA SER A 223 -26.12 19.72 27.09
C SER A 223 -24.91 20.10 26.22
N TYR A 224 -24.83 21.30 25.67
CA TYR A 224 -23.63 21.82 25.00
C TYR A 224 -22.59 22.24 26.02
N ILE A 225 -21.31 21.99 25.72
CA ILE A 225 -20.21 22.41 26.59
C ILE A 225 -19.97 23.89 26.39
N ILE A 226 -20.02 24.63 27.49
CA ILE A 226 -19.71 26.05 27.53
C ILE A 226 -18.19 26.21 27.52
N LEU A 227 -17.65 26.82 26.45
CA LEU A 227 -16.22 27.11 26.36
C LEU A 227 -15.86 28.32 27.23
N ASN A 228 -15.15 28.05 28.31
CA ASN A 228 -14.63 29.08 29.23
C ASN A 228 -13.21 28.68 29.72
N LYS A 229 -12.62 29.50 30.60
CA LYS A 229 -11.27 29.25 31.15
C LYS A 229 -11.14 27.93 31.95
N GLU A 230 -12.26 27.37 32.41
CA GLU A 230 -12.31 26.10 33.15
C GLU A 230 -12.49 24.89 32.20
N SER A 231 -12.71 25.12 30.92
CA SER A 231 -12.88 24.07 29.94
C SER A 231 -11.53 23.44 29.58
N PHE A 232 -11.46 22.12 29.61
CA PHE A 232 -10.29 21.38 29.15
C PHE A 232 -10.48 20.98 27.67
N TYR A 233 -9.57 21.43 26.84
CA TYR A 233 -9.54 21.07 25.42
C TYR A 233 -8.24 20.36 25.08
N LYS A 234 -8.37 19.16 24.53
CA LYS A 234 -7.28 18.41 23.92
C LYS A 234 -7.58 18.26 22.44
N ARG A 235 -6.67 18.76 21.60
CA ARG A 235 -6.85 18.74 20.16
C ARG A 235 -6.81 17.32 19.62
N LYS A 236 -7.61 17.03 18.61
CA LYS A 236 -7.52 15.82 17.81
C LYS A 236 -6.36 15.95 16.81
N ILE A 237 -5.52 14.90 16.67
CA ILE A 237 -4.43 14.84 15.69
C ILE A 237 -4.58 13.52 14.95
N ASN A 238 -4.89 13.60 13.66
CA ASN A 238 -4.99 12.44 12.78
C ASN A 238 -3.61 11.85 12.46
N GLY A 239 -3.57 10.65 11.87
CA GLY A 239 -2.37 10.13 11.24
C GLY A 239 -2.00 10.95 9.99
N LEU A 240 -0.75 10.87 9.57
CA LEU A 240 -0.28 11.54 8.37
C LEU A 240 -0.78 10.84 7.11
N ASP A 241 -1.14 11.59 6.09
CA ASP A 241 -1.34 11.06 4.75
C ASP A 241 0.02 10.81 4.10
N ILE A 242 0.12 9.74 3.31
CA ILE A 242 1.33 9.37 2.57
C ILE A 242 1.11 9.67 1.10
N LYS A 243 1.95 10.53 0.53
CA LYS A 243 1.96 10.82 -0.90
C LYS A 243 3.02 10.01 -1.60
N LEU A 244 2.62 9.25 -2.61
CA LEU A 244 3.50 8.41 -3.41
C LEU A 244 4.19 9.20 -4.51
N THR A 245 5.24 8.62 -5.11
CA THR A 245 5.85 9.13 -6.35
C THR A 245 5.09 8.64 -7.59
N ILE A 246 4.21 7.66 -7.45
CA ILE A 246 3.51 6.96 -8.53
C ILE A 246 2.24 7.71 -8.93
N PRO A 247 2.11 8.17 -10.19
CA PRO A 247 0.87 8.72 -10.74
C PRO A 247 -0.18 7.61 -10.96
N LEU A 248 -1.42 7.88 -10.55
CA LEU A 248 -2.50 6.91 -10.65
C LEU A 248 -2.87 6.58 -12.09
N SER A 249 -3.01 7.61 -12.94
CA SER A 249 -3.39 7.46 -14.35
C SER A 249 -2.43 6.54 -15.10
N PHE A 250 -1.14 6.79 -14.96
CA PHE A 250 -0.09 6.00 -15.57
C PHE A 250 -0.06 4.56 -15.04
N GLN A 251 -0.13 4.40 -13.71
CA GLN A 251 -0.16 3.07 -13.08
C GLN A 251 -1.33 2.21 -13.57
N ILE A 252 -2.52 2.80 -13.75
CA ILE A 252 -3.70 2.11 -14.31
C ILE A 252 -3.41 1.54 -15.70
N ARG A 253 -2.79 2.32 -16.57
CA ARG A 253 -2.47 1.90 -17.93
C ARG A 253 -1.45 0.77 -17.94
N ILE A 254 -0.39 0.90 -17.15
CA ILE A 254 0.62 -0.14 -17.00
C ILE A 254 0.00 -1.43 -16.48
N GLU A 255 -0.84 -1.37 -15.44
CA GLU A 255 -1.47 -2.57 -14.88
C GLU A 255 -2.44 -3.26 -15.86
N LYS A 256 -3.21 -2.49 -16.63
CA LYS A 256 -4.07 -3.03 -17.70
C LYS A 256 -3.26 -3.70 -18.80
N MET A 257 -2.14 -3.09 -19.20
CA MET A 257 -1.20 -3.68 -20.16
C MET A 257 -0.65 -5.01 -19.64
N LEU A 258 -0.23 -5.09 -18.37
CA LEU A 258 0.27 -6.33 -17.78
C LEU A 258 -0.80 -7.43 -17.75
N GLU A 259 -2.07 -7.11 -17.47
CA GLU A 259 -3.17 -8.09 -17.52
C GLU A 259 -3.36 -8.68 -18.91
N SER A 260 -3.34 -7.84 -19.94
CA SER A 260 -3.44 -8.26 -21.34
C SER A 260 -2.25 -9.14 -21.73
N MET A 261 -1.02 -8.69 -21.44
CA MET A 261 0.20 -9.41 -21.76
C MET A 261 0.31 -10.75 -21.02
N LYS A 262 -0.15 -10.81 -19.76
CA LYS A 262 -0.18 -12.08 -19.01
C LYS A 262 -1.02 -13.15 -19.70
N LYS A 263 -2.18 -12.77 -20.24
CA LYS A 263 -3.05 -13.68 -21.01
C LYS A 263 -2.37 -14.08 -22.33
N GLU A 264 -1.82 -13.11 -23.05
CA GLU A 264 -1.14 -13.32 -24.32
C GLU A 264 0.05 -14.28 -24.19
N LEU A 265 0.91 -14.05 -23.17
CA LEU A 265 2.12 -14.84 -22.94
C LEU A 265 1.84 -16.13 -22.16
N ARG A 266 0.61 -16.33 -21.66
CA ARG A 266 0.23 -17.41 -20.74
C ARG A 266 1.22 -17.52 -19.58
N ALA A 267 1.61 -16.37 -19.03
CA ALA A 267 2.58 -16.27 -17.95
C ALA A 267 1.92 -16.48 -16.58
N LYS A 268 2.70 -16.98 -15.63
CA LYS A 268 2.26 -17.07 -14.23
C LYS A 268 2.12 -15.68 -13.62
N GLU A 269 3.09 -14.80 -13.89
CA GLU A 269 3.13 -13.42 -13.42
C GLU A 269 3.99 -12.58 -14.35
N ILE A 270 3.65 -11.30 -14.49
CA ILE A 270 4.48 -10.29 -15.14
C ILE A 270 4.65 -9.13 -14.17
N MET A 271 5.87 -8.68 -14.01
CA MET A 271 6.24 -7.57 -13.12
C MET A 271 7.01 -6.52 -13.91
N ILE A 272 6.77 -5.26 -13.59
CA ILE A 272 7.48 -4.11 -14.15
C ILE A 272 7.78 -3.08 -13.07
N ALA A 273 8.94 -2.44 -13.19
CA ALA A 273 9.30 -1.24 -12.43
C ALA A 273 9.87 -0.20 -13.39
N ILE A 274 9.42 1.05 -13.25
CA ILE A 274 9.86 2.22 -14.03
C ILE A 274 10.30 3.28 -13.05
N MET A 275 11.57 3.68 -13.13
CA MET A 275 12.22 4.61 -12.20
C MET A 275 12.90 5.72 -12.97
N ASN A 276 12.72 6.96 -12.54
CA ASN A 276 13.47 8.11 -13.06
C ASN A 276 14.96 7.92 -12.78
N ALA A 277 15.79 8.20 -13.79
CA ALA A 277 17.23 7.96 -13.75
C ALA A 277 18.04 9.10 -13.07
N HIS A 278 17.40 10.18 -12.60
CA HIS A 278 18.05 11.29 -11.95
C HIS A 278 17.85 11.30 -10.43
N ASP A 279 16.62 11.02 -9.98
CA ASP A 279 16.24 11.15 -8.56
C ASP A 279 15.75 9.84 -7.90
N GLY A 280 15.64 8.75 -8.68
CA GLY A 280 15.21 7.46 -8.19
C GLY A 280 13.71 7.33 -7.89
N LYS A 281 12.90 8.34 -8.19
CA LYS A 281 11.44 8.25 -8.03
C LYS A 281 10.87 7.16 -8.92
N VAL A 282 10.05 6.31 -8.32
CA VAL A 282 9.35 5.23 -9.03
C VAL A 282 8.06 5.79 -9.60
N TYR A 283 7.91 5.72 -10.92
CA TYR A 283 6.71 6.17 -11.63
C TYR A 283 5.71 5.04 -11.85
N ALA A 284 6.17 3.81 -11.96
CA ALA A 284 5.32 2.65 -11.96
C ALA A 284 6.00 1.47 -11.28
N LEU A 285 5.24 0.73 -10.48
CA LEU A 285 5.65 -0.52 -9.87
C LEU A 285 4.45 -1.45 -9.85
N ALA A 286 4.41 -2.41 -10.77
CA ALA A 286 3.21 -3.16 -11.05
C ALA A 286 3.47 -4.66 -11.19
N SER A 287 2.49 -5.45 -10.74
CA SER A 287 2.38 -6.89 -11.00
C SER A 287 1.05 -7.20 -11.67
N SER A 288 1.06 -8.19 -12.55
CA SER A 288 -0.17 -8.77 -13.10
C SER A 288 -0.96 -9.62 -12.09
N ASN A 289 -0.36 -9.94 -10.95
CA ASN A 289 -0.98 -10.67 -9.85
C ASN A 289 -1.36 -9.69 -8.74
N ARG A 290 -2.67 -9.50 -8.56
CA ARG A 290 -3.21 -8.50 -7.65
C ARG A 290 -4.41 -9.04 -6.91
N TYR A 291 -4.72 -8.46 -5.76
CA TYR A 291 -5.85 -8.82 -4.91
C TYR A 291 -6.64 -7.59 -4.48
N TYR A 292 -7.87 -7.80 -4.01
CA TYR A 292 -8.67 -6.72 -3.43
C TYR A 292 -8.48 -6.68 -1.91
N PRO A 293 -7.81 -5.65 -1.34
CA PRO A 293 -7.41 -5.64 0.07
C PRO A 293 -8.58 -5.73 1.06
N LYS A 294 -9.78 -5.26 0.65
CA LYS A 294 -10.98 -5.30 1.49
C LYS A 294 -11.61 -6.68 1.58
N ASN A 295 -11.36 -7.56 0.58
CA ASN A 295 -11.94 -8.90 0.51
C ASN A 295 -10.96 -9.89 -0.11
N ILE A 296 -9.99 -10.33 0.68
CA ILE A 296 -8.95 -11.28 0.29
C ILE A 296 -9.54 -12.69 0.29
N LYS A 297 -9.52 -13.35 -0.87
CA LYS A 297 -9.98 -14.73 -1.04
C LYS A 297 -8.81 -15.71 -0.97
N ARG A 298 -9.07 -17.00 -0.74
CA ARG A 298 -8.01 -18.04 -0.77
C ARG A 298 -7.25 -18.08 -2.09
N SER A 299 -7.92 -17.80 -3.22
CA SER A 299 -7.29 -17.69 -4.54
C SER A 299 -6.26 -16.55 -4.64
N ASP A 300 -6.35 -15.54 -3.78
CA ASP A 300 -5.46 -14.39 -3.80
C ASP A 300 -4.17 -14.61 -2.97
N TYR A 301 -4.10 -15.67 -2.16
CA TYR A 301 -2.95 -15.93 -1.27
C TYR A 301 -1.58 -15.91 -1.97
N PRO A 302 -1.42 -16.50 -3.19
CA PRO A 302 -0.15 -16.39 -3.92
C PRO A 302 0.23 -14.96 -4.32
N SER A 303 -0.75 -14.05 -4.41
CA SER A 303 -0.57 -12.65 -4.79
C SER A 303 -0.36 -11.72 -3.60
N LEU A 304 -0.48 -12.20 -2.35
CA LEU A 304 -0.25 -11.39 -1.16
C LEU A 304 1.21 -11.02 -0.96
N ASN A 305 2.13 -11.82 -1.48
CA ASN A 305 3.55 -11.50 -1.50
C ASN A 305 3.87 -10.68 -2.75
N SER A 306 4.61 -9.59 -2.55
CA SER A 306 5.07 -8.78 -3.65
C SER A 306 6.16 -9.52 -4.43
N GLY A 307 5.81 -10.07 -5.60
CA GLY A 307 6.77 -10.73 -6.47
C GLY A 307 7.97 -9.85 -6.82
N MET A 308 7.79 -8.54 -6.84
CA MET A 308 8.82 -7.57 -7.20
C MET A 308 9.99 -7.51 -6.20
N ILE A 309 9.74 -7.80 -4.91
CA ILE A 309 10.75 -7.76 -3.83
C ILE A 309 10.86 -9.07 -3.05
N GLU A 310 9.79 -9.85 -2.94
CA GLU A 310 9.77 -11.08 -2.15
C GLU A 310 10.10 -12.34 -2.97
N TYR A 311 10.14 -12.23 -4.30
CA TYR A 311 10.57 -13.30 -5.18
C TYR A 311 11.98 -13.03 -5.69
N SER A 312 12.95 -13.81 -5.21
CA SER A 312 14.32 -13.78 -5.71
C SER A 312 14.58 -14.97 -6.65
N PHE A 313 15.20 -14.72 -7.77
CA PHE A 313 15.48 -15.69 -8.82
C PHE A 313 16.91 -15.51 -9.35
N GLU A 314 17.41 -16.47 -10.09
CA GLU A 314 18.70 -16.34 -10.78
C GLU A 314 18.53 -15.39 -11.98
N PRO A 315 19.26 -14.25 -12.02
CA PRO A 315 19.03 -13.21 -13.05
C PRO A 315 19.37 -13.66 -14.47
N GLY A 316 20.22 -14.67 -14.62
CA GLY A 316 20.71 -15.08 -15.92
C GLY A 316 21.47 -13.95 -16.64
N SER A 317 21.37 -13.89 -17.95
CA SER A 317 22.15 -12.99 -18.80
C SER A 317 21.97 -11.49 -18.54
N VAL A 318 20.99 -11.05 -17.74
CA VAL A 318 20.91 -9.64 -17.31
C VAL A 318 22.01 -9.27 -16.30
N LEU A 319 22.75 -10.23 -15.75
CA LEU A 319 23.92 -9.98 -14.93
C LEU A 319 25.18 -9.65 -15.74
N LYS A 320 25.29 -10.10 -17.00
CA LYS A 320 26.49 -9.94 -17.83
C LYS A 320 26.97 -8.48 -17.93
N PRO A 321 26.10 -7.46 -18.10
CA PRO A 321 26.54 -6.06 -18.08
C PRO A 321 27.24 -5.65 -16.80
N VAL A 322 26.80 -6.15 -15.62
CA VAL A 322 27.45 -5.89 -14.34
C VAL A 322 28.85 -6.51 -14.33
N THR A 323 28.96 -7.79 -14.72
CA THR A 323 30.27 -8.47 -14.81
C THR A 323 31.22 -7.74 -15.75
N PHE A 324 30.71 -7.31 -16.93
CA PHE A 324 31.52 -6.61 -17.93
C PHE A 324 31.93 -5.22 -17.47
N ALA A 325 31.05 -4.52 -16.75
CA ALA A 325 31.37 -3.21 -16.16
C ALA A 325 32.50 -3.31 -15.14
N LEU A 326 32.53 -4.38 -14.33
CA LEU A 326 33.63 -4.62 -13.40
C LEU A 326 34.95 -4.89 -14.11
N LEU A 327 34.94 -5.66 -15.21
CA LEU A 327 36.12 -5.89 -16.04
C LEU A 327 36.66 -4.60 -16.64
N LEU A 328 35.77 -3.71 -17.13
CA LEU A 328 36.16 -2.40 -17.65
C LEU A 328 36.71 -1.49 -16.54
N GLU A 329 36.08 -1.48 -15.36
CA GLU A 329 36.46 -0.65 -14.23
C GLU A 329 37.85 -1.00 -13.70
N HIS A 330 38.19 -2.29 -13.69
CA HIS A 330 39.53 -2.79 -13.31
C HIS A 330 40.54 -2.79 -14.48
N HIS A 331 40.19 -2.24 -15.65
CA HIS A 331 41.05 -2.21 -16.83
C HIS A 331 41.54 -3.59 -17.34
N LEU A 332 40.76 -4.64 -17.05
CA LEU A 332 41.08 -6.03 -17.41
C LEU A 332 40.65 -6.40 -18.83
N VAL A 333 39.83 -5.55 -19.47
CA VAL A 333 39.34 -5.77 -20.82
C VAL A 333 39.19 -4.45 -21.56
N ASN A 334 39.52 -4.46 -22.88
CA ASN A 334 39.11 -3.41 -23.81
C ASN A 334 37.89 -3.89 -24.60
N PRO A 335 36.87 -3.07 -24.89
CA PRO A 335 35.68 -3.47 -25.65
C PRO A 335 35.98 -4.12 -27.01
N TYR A 336 37.12 -3.80 -27.62
CA TYR A 336 37.53 -4.31 -28.93
C TYR A 336 38.42 -5.54 -28.86
N ASP A 337 38.82 -6.00 -27.65
CA ASP A 337 39.62 -7.22 -27.50
C ASP A 337 38.88 -8.41 -28.13
N LEU A 338 39.64 -9.25 -28.85
CA LEU A 338 39.07 -10.45 -29.45
C LEU A 338 38.95 -11.58 -28.41
N VAL A 339 37.81 -12.19 -28.36
CA VAL A 339 37.45 -13.34 -27.51
C VAL A 339 37.10 -14.51 -28.38
N ASN A 340 37.75 -15.66 -28.16
CA ASN A 340 37.43 -16.88 -28.89
C ASN A 340 36.07 -17.41 -28.44
N GLY A 341 35.13 -17.51 -29.37
CA GLY A 341 33.78 -18.04 -29.12
C GLY A 341 33.75 -19.57 -29.07
N HIS A 342 34.87 -20.26 -29.37
CA HIS A 342 34.99 -21.71 -29.38
C HIS A 342 33.83 -22.41 -30.12
N ASN A 343 33.37 -21.80 -31.19
CA ASN A 343 32.22 -22.26 -31.96
C ASN A 343 30.99 -22.55 -31.08
N GLY A 344 30.80 -21.72 -30.04
CA GLY A 344 29.68 -21.79 -29.09
C GLY A 344 29.79 -22.87 -28.01
N ARG A 345 30.97 -23.49 -27.80
CA ARG A 345 31.15 -24.56 -26.80
C ARG A 345 32.53 -24.50 -26.16
N PHE A 346 32.58 -24.17 -24.87
CA PHE A 346 33.79 -24.03 -24.08
C PHE A 346 33.77 -24.92 -22.84
N LYS A 347 34.87 -25.65 -22.60
CA LYS A 347 35.02 -26.53 -21.43
C LYS A 347 35.89 -25.82 -20.39
N ILE A 348 35.35 -25.70 -19.19
CA ILE A 348 36.09 -25.20 -18.01
C ILE A 348 36.02 -26.27 -16.91
N GLY A 349 37.15 -26.85 -16.54
CA GLY A 349 37.18 -27.99 -15.65
C GLY A 349 36.28 -29.14 -16.13
N ARG A 350 35.29 -29.49 -15.29
CA ARG A 350 34.29 -30.54 -15.60
C ARG A 350 33.05 -30.03 -16.31
N LYS A 351 32.88 -28.71 -16.42
CA LYS A 351 31.67 -28.09 -16.97
C LYS A 351 31.85 -27.66 -18.41
N VAL A 352 30.84 -27.93 -19.23
CA VAL A 352 30.74 -27.43 -20.60
C VAL A 352 29.77 -26.25 -20.57
N ILE A 353 30.20 -25.09 -21.05
CA ILE A 353 29.42 -23.89 -21.25
C ILE A 353 29.05 -23.80 -22.72
N THR A 354 27.80 -23.46 -23.00
CA THR A 354 27.29 -23.37 -24.36
C THR A 354 26.60 -22.04 -24.63
N ASP A 355 26.73 -21.56 -25.86
CA ASP A 355 25.99 -20.45 -26.40
C ASP A 355 24.79 -20.90 -27.23
N GLU A 356 23.80 -20.02 -27.37
CA GLU A 356 22.65 -20.23 -28.29
C GLU A 356 23.07 -20.11 -29.76
N HIS A 357 24.06 -19.25 -30.04
CA HIS A 357 24.64 -19.01 -31.36
C HIS A 357 26.12 -19.41 -31.39
N LYS A 358 26.58 -19.89 -32.50
CA LYS A 358 27.98 -20.28 -32.71
C LYS A 358 28.77 -19.06 -33.22
N PHE A 359 29.87 -18.76 -32.58
CA PHE A 359 30.82 -17.72 -32.99
C PHE A 359 32.21 -18.28 -32.90
N ASP A 360 33.06 -17.97 -33.89
CA ASP A 360 34.48 -18.25 -33.81
C ASP A 360 35.18 -17.19 -32.96
N TRP A 361 35.04 -15.93 -33.33
CA TRP A 361 35.59 -14.79 -32.63
C TRP A 361 34.54 -13.71 -32.43
N LEU A 362 34.58 -13.05 -31.29
CA LEU A 362 33.75 -11.92 -30.92
C LEU A 362 34.63 -10.80 -30.39
N SER A 363 34.26 -9.55 -30.59
CA SER A 363 34.81 -8.48 -29.73
C SER A 363 34.26 -8.65 -28.31
N ALA A 364 34.99 -8.19 -27.31
CA ALA A 364 34.57 -8.25 -25.93
C ALA A 364 33.20 -7.55 -25.71
N GLU A 365 32.91 -6.43 -26.40
CA GLU A 365 31.59 -5.80 -26.34
C GLU A 365 30.52 -6.68 -27.05
N ASP A 366 30.84 -7.39 -28.12
CA ASP A 366 29.91 -8.26 -28.83
C ASP A 366 29.54 -9.49 -28.00
N VAL A 367 30.37 -9.89 -27.04
CA VAL A 367 29.99 -10.88 -26.00
C VAL A 367 28.71 -10.43 -25.26
N ILE A 368 28.57 -9.14 -24.97
CA ILE A 368 27.35 -8.60 -24.32
C ILE A 368 26.21 -8.46 -25.34
N VAL A 369 26.51 -7.91 -26.54
CA VAL A 369 25.53 -7.65 -27.59
C VAL A 369 24.82 -8.95 -28.00
N HIS A 370 25.57 -10.02 -28.25
CA HIS A 370 25.06 -11.32 -28.64
C HIS A 370 24.80 -12.27 -27.48
N SER A 371 25.05 -11.81 -26.25
CA SER A 371 24.79 -12.58 -25.03
C SER A 371 25.58 -13.89 -24.90
N SER A 372 26.84 -13.93 -25.37
CA SER A 372 27.68 -15.13 -25.29
C SER A 372 27.97 -15.51 -23.83
N ASN A 373 27.62 -16.74 -23.44
CA ASN A 373 27.99 -17.33 -22.15
C ASN A 373 29.47 -17.74 -22.17
N VAL A 374 29.91 -18.26 -23.31
CA VAL A 374 31.30 -18.70 -23.54
C VAL A 374 32.25 -17.50 -23.39
N GLY A 375 31.93 -16.38 -24.04
CA GLY A 375 32.77 -15.20 -24.00
C GLY A 375 32.85 -14.60 -22.57
N ILE A 376 31.71 -14.37 -21.92
CA ILE A 376 31.72 -13.75 -20.58
C ILE A 376 32.35 -14.67 -19.52
N ALA A 377 32.20 -16.00 -19.65
CA ALA A 377 32.83 -16.96 -18.76
C ALA A 377 34.36 -16.90 -18.82
N GLN A 378 34.92 -16.73 -20.02
CA GLN A 378 36.37 -16.56 -20.23
C GLN A 378 36.83 -15.20 -19.67
N LEU A 379 36.15 -14.11 -20.02
CA LEU A 379 36.50 -12.78 -19.58
C LEU A 379 36.49 -12.66 -18.05
N ALA A 380 35.49 -13.27 -17.39
CA ALA A 380 35.37 -13.22 -15.94
C ALA A 380 36.52 -13.90 -15.19
N GLN A 381 37.29 -14.81 -15.84
CA GLN A 381 38.46 -15.41 -15.19
C GLN A 381 39.57 -14.37 -14.90
N LYS A 382 39.56 -13.22 -15.59
CA LYS A 382 40.50 -12.12 -15.35
C LYS A 382 40.26 -11.41 -14.01
N LEU A 383 39.04 -11.51 -13.42
CA LEU A 383 38.76 -11.02 -12.08
C LEU A 383 39.22 -12.04 -11.03
N SER A 384 39.79 -11.57 -9.93
CA SER A 384 39.92 -12.40 -8.74
C SER A 384 38.54 -12.68 -8.12
N GLY A 385 38.43 -13.70 -7.28
CA GLY A 385 37.18 -13.98 -6.58
C GLY A 385 36.76 -12.85 -5.64
N TYR A 386 37.75 -12.16 -5.06
CA TYR A 386 37.52 -11.00 -4.19
C TYR A 386 36.98 -9.79 -4.96
N GLU A 387 37.64 -9.39 -6.05
CA GLU A 387 37.20 -8.27 -6.89
C GLU A 387 35.79 -8.49 -7.42
N PHE A 388 35.48 -9.72 -7.84
CA PHE A 388 34.13 -10.02 -8.33
C PHE A 388 33.10 -9.95 -7.21
N TYR A 389 33.40 -10.51 -6.03
CA TYR A 389 32.54 -10.45 -4.84
C TYR A 389 32.28 -9.01 -4.41
N GLU A 390 33.34 -8.22 -4.22
CA GLU A 390 33.25 -6.81 -3.85
C GLU A 390 32.46 -6.00 -4.88
N GLY A 391 32.72 -6.23 -6.17
CA GLY A 391 31.98 -5.59 -7.24
C GLY A 391 30.50 -5.88 -7.19
N LEU A 392 30.10 -7.13 -6.96
CA LEU A 392 28.67 -7.49 -6.79
C LEU A 392 28.06 -6.82 -5.56
N GLN A 393 28.80 -6.69 -4.45
CA GLN A 393 28.32 -5.95 -3.27
C GLN A 393 28.19 -4.45 -3.55
N ARG A 394 29.12 -3.84 -4.25
CA ARG A 394 29.03 -2.43 -4.68
C ARG A 394 27.82 -2.17 -5.55
N PHE A 395 27.45 -3.10 -6.44
CA PHE A 395 26.19 -3.06 -7.19
C PHE A 395 24.96 -3.42 -6.36
N ALA A 396 25.10 -3.48 -5.04
CA ALA A 396 24.05 -3.71 -4.03
C ALA A 396 23.31 -5.06 -4.16
N PHE A 397 23.91 -6.08 -4.77
CA PHE A 397 23.38 -7.43 -4.68
C PHE A 397 23.49 -7.96 -3.24
N ALA A 398 22.58 -8.86 -2.85
CA ALA A 398 22.44 -9.40 -1.49
C ALA A 398 22.13 -8.32 -0.43
N SER A 399 21.61 -7.16 -0.81
CA SER A 399 21.17 -6.08 0.08
C SER A 399 19.70 -5.72 -0.19
N LYS A 400 19.09 -4.93 0.68
CA LYS A 400 17.76 -4.36 0.42
C LYS A 400 17.87 -3.22 -0.60
N SER A 401 16.89 -3.12 -1.49
CA SER A 401 16.89 -2.13 -2.58
C SER A 401 16.22 -0.81 -2.22
N THR A 402 15.22 -0.83 -1.35
CA THR A 402 14.48 0.37 -0.94
C THR A 402 14.07 0.29 0.53
N PRO A 403 14.08 1.41 1.27
CA PRO A 403 13.56 1.46 2.64
C PRO A 403 12.02 1.49 2.69
N ASP A 404 11.35 1.82 1.59
CA ASP A 404 9.90 2.01 1.55
C ASP A 404 9.12 0.70 1.63
N LEU A 405 9.74 -0.43 1.25
CA LEU A 405 9.11 -1.74 1.25
C LEU A 405 9.78 -2.69 2.25
N ILE A 406 8.95 -3.37 3.03
CA ILE A 406 9.37 -4.39 3.98
C ILE A 406 9.21 -5.80 3.38
N TYR A 407 9.77 -6.80 4.06
CA TYR A 407 9.77 -8.21 3.62
C TYR A 407 10.57 -8.50 2.35
N GLU A 408 11.42 -7.55 1.92
CA GLU A 408 12.28 -7.76 0.78
C GLU A 408 13.25 -8.94 1.02
N LYS A 409 13.32 -9.85 0.03
CA LYS A 409 14.32 -10.92 -0.03
C LYS A 409 15.62 -10.35 -0.57
N LYS A 410 16.66 -10.33 0.27
CA LYS A 410 17.97 -9.79 -0.09
C LYS A 410 18.67 -10.56 -1.24
N GLY A 411 18.15 -11.74 -1.60
CA GLY A 411 18.84 -12.61 -2.53
C GLY A 411 20.13 -13.20 -1.93
N SER A 412 21.06 -13.57 -2.78
CA SER A 412 22.36 -14.09 -2.34
C SER A 412 23.40 -13.97 -3.44
N ILE A 413 24.66 -13.78 -3.05
CA ILE A 413 25.85 -13.87 -3.88
C ILE A 413 26.81 -14.94 -3.31
N PRO A 414 27.60 -15.65 -4.14
CA PRO A 414 28.63 -16.54 -3.66
C PRO A 414 29.69 -15.78 -2.87
N SER A 415 30.31 -16.40 -1.87
CA SER A 415 31.45 -15.79 -1.15
C SER A 415 32.66 -15.60 -2.07
N ALA A 416 33.57 -14.66 -1.73
CA ALA A 416 34.80 -14.44 -2.45
C ALA A 416 35.61 -15.75 -2.63
N LYS A 417 35.76 -16.52 -1.55
CA LYS A 417 36.45 -17.85 -1.60
C LYS A 417 35.79 -18.80 -2.61
N ARG A 418 34.48 -18.80 -2.73
CA ARG A 418 33.76 -19.65 -3.71
C ARG A 418 33.97 -19.16 -5.14
N LEU A 419 34.12 -17.86 -5.33
CA LEU A 419 34.38 -17.24 -6.64
C LEU A 419 35.84 -17.39 -7.09
N GLU A 420 36.75 -17.85 -6.25
CA GLU A 420 38.09 -18.27 -6.70
C GLU A 420 38.03 -19.54 -7.57
N ASN A 421 37.02 -20.37 -7.38
CA ASN A 421 36.83 -21.53 -8.24
C ASN A 421 36.31 -21.08 -9.63
N GLU A 422 37.06 -21.40 -10.67
CA GLU A 422 36.81 -21.00 -12.07
C GLU A 422 35.39 -21.35 -12.56
N ILE A 423 34.86 -22.54 -12.19
CA ILE A 423 33.53 -22.98 -12.59
C ILE A 423 32.45 -22.11 -11.96
N TYR A 424 32.57 -21.81 -10.65
CA TYR A 424 31.62 -20.96 -9.96
C TYR A 424 31.68 -19.51 -10.46
N LYS A 425 32.88 -18.99 -10.68
CA LYS A 425 33.12 -17.67 -11.26
C LYS A 425 32.48 -17.57 -12.65
N ALA A 426 32.77 -18.50 -13.52
CA ALA A 426 32.18 -18.58 -14.86
C ALA A 426 30.66 -18.59 -14.83
N THR A 427 30.04 -19.42 -13.97
CA THR A 427 28.58 -19.51 -13.87
C THR A 427 27.95 -18.27 -13.27
N CYS A 428 28.58 -17.67 -12.27
CA CYS A 428 28.15 -16.40 -11.68
C CYS A 428 28.18 -15.26 -12.70
N ALA A 429 29.19 -15.22 -13.58
CA ALA A 429 29.39 -14.18 -14.57
C ALA A 429 28.20 -14.01 -15.54
N TYR A 430 27.48 -15.09 -15.82
CA TYR A 430 26.25 -15.03 -16.63
C TYR A 430 24.97 -15.27 -15.83
N GLY A 431 25.03 -15.07 -14.50
CA GLY A 431 23.86 -14.89 -13.61
C GLY A 431 23.28 -16.17 -13.02
N TYR A 432 24.07 -17.25 -12.89
CA TYR A 432 23.68 -18.46 -12.16
C TYR A 432 24.46 -18.58 -10.84
N GLY A 433 23.81 -19.16 -9.83
CA GLY A 433 24.40 -19.24 -8.50
C GLY A 433 24.34 -17.91 -7.69
N ILE A 434 23.71 -16.91 -8.24
CA ILE A 434 23.33 -15.64 -7.59
C ILE A 434 21.82 -15.51 -7.61
N ARG A 435 21.24 -14.87 -6.62
CA ARG A 435 19.80 -14.59 -6.56
C ARG A 435 19.55 -13.11 -6.34
N ALA A 436 18.67 -12.55 -7.13
CA ALA A 436 18.25 -11.16 -7.03
C ALA A 436 16.74 -11.02 -7.26
N ASN A 437 16.16 -9.92 -6.81
CA ASN A 437 14.78 -9.53 -7.12
C ASN A 437 14.75 -8.43 -8.20
N LEU A 438 13.54 -8.04 -8.65
CA LEU A 438 13.38 -7.00 -9.68
C LEU A 438 13.99 -5.66 -9.25
N MET A 439 13.76 -5.24 -8.00
CA MET A 439 14.20 -3.92 -7.53
C MET A 439 15.72 -3.83 -7.38
N GLN A 440 16.38 -4.93 -6.99
CA GLN A 440 17.85 -5.00 -6.97
C GLN A 440 18.44 -4.87 -8.37
N LEU A 441 17.86 -5.55 -9.36
CA LEU A 441 18.28 -5.44 -10.76
C LEU A 441 18.02 -4.03 -11.31
N LEU A 442 16.88 -3.42 -11.00
CA LEU A 442 16.58 -2.05 -11.40
C LEU A 442 17.62 -1.07 -10.84
N ARG A 443 17.95 -1.22 -9.56
CA ARG A 443 18.97 -0.42 -8.87
C ARG A 443 20.36 -0.59 -9.50
N ALA A 444 20.75 -1.83 -9.82
CA ALA A 444 22.02 -2.10 -10.49
C ALA A 444 22.08 -1.49 -11.90
N TYR A 445 20.97 -1.50 -12.65
CA TYR A 445 20.92 -0.90 -13.99
C TYR A 445 20.84 0.63 -13.98
N SER A 446 20.40 1.26 -12.90
CA SER A 446 20.45 2.71 -12.77
C SER A 446 21.87 3.26 -12.91
N VAL A 447 22.86 2.48 -12.50
CA VAL A 447 24.30 2.82 -12.61
C VAL A 447 24.69 3.13 -14.06
N PHE A 448 24.15 2.39 -15.03
CA PHE A 448 24.46 2.56 -16.45
C PHE A 448 23.74 3.76 -17.09
N ASN A 449 22.62 4.19 -16.51
CA ASN A 449 21.82 5.31 -17.01
C ASN A 449 21.98 6.59 -16.18
N ASN A 450 22.77 6.57 -15.09
CA ASN A 450 23.02 7.71 -14.22
C ASN A 450 24.54 7.93 -13.99
N ASN A 451 25.32 7.99 -15.07
CA ASN A 451 26.75 8.33 -15.04
C ASN A 451 27.57 7.55 -13.99
N GLY A 452 27.24 6.30 -13.77
CA GLY A 452 27.94 5.42 -12.82
C GLY A 452 27.49 5.55 -11.37
N LYS A 453 26.52 6.40 -11.07
CA LYS A 453 25.92 6.56 -9.76
C LYS A 453 24.71 5.62 -9.61
N MET A 454 24.60 4.99 -8.45
CA MET A 454 23.48 4.11 -8.15
C MET A 454 22.36 4.86 -7.46
N LEU A 455 21.13 4.64 -7.92
CA LEU A 455 19.92 5.22 -7.34
C LEU A 455 19.25 4.24 -6.36
N THR A 456 18.70 4.77 -5.29
CA THR A 456 17.79 4.02 -4.41
C THR A 456 16.35 4.31 -4.82
N PRO A 457 15.56 3.30 -5.19
CA PRO A 457 14.17 3.50 -5.59
C PRO A 457 13.34 4.14 -4.48
N LYS A 458 12.68 5.26 -4.78
CA LYS A 458 11.86 6.07 -3.89
C LYS A 458 10.39 5.92 -4.30
N ILE A 459 9.55 5.41 -3.39
CA ILE A 459 8.13 5.17 -3.62
C ILE A 459 7.29 6.18 -2.86
N VAL A 460 7.71 6.57 -1.66
CA VAL A 460 7.05 7.59 -0.84
C VAL A 460 7.75 8.93 -1.05
N ASN A 461 6.99 9.92 -1.52
CA ASN A 461 7.50 11.27 -1.76
C ASN A 461 7.50 12.11 -0.49
N SER A 462 6.39 12.09 0.24
CA SER A 462 6.15 12.98 1.38
C SER A 462 5.06 12.49 2.30
N PHE A 463 5.00 13.10 3.46
CA PHE A 463 3.91 12.99 4.44
C PHE A 463 3.14 14.30 4.48
N ILE A 464 1.80 14.23 4.54
CA ILE A 464 0.93 15.41 4.58
C ILE A 464 0.17 15.37 5.91
N ASP A 465 0.19 16.47 6.66
CA ASP A 465 -0.56 16.60 7.90
C ASP A 465 -2.02 17.02 7.66
N GLU A 466 -2.79 17.14 8.73
CA GLU A 466 -4.21 17.55 8.68
C GLU A 466 -4.44 19.00 8.23
N TYR A 467 -3.38 19.83 8.12
CA TYR A 467 -3.43 21.20 7.58
C TYR A 467 -3.02 21.27 6.12
N GLY A 468 -2.63 20.13 5.52
CA GLY A 468 -2.09 20.08 4.17
C GLY A 468 -0.61 20.46 4.08
N GLN A 469 0.09 20.58 5.22
CA GLN A 469 1.53 20.82 5.22
C GLN A 469 2.26 19.55 4.78
N GLU A 470 3.03 19.67 3.72
CA GLU A 470 3.78 18.56 3.12
C GLU A 470 5.22 18.54 3.66
N SER A 471 5.62 17.40 4.22
CA SER A 471 6.98 17.11 4.68
C SER A 471 7.59 16.05 3.78
N PHE A 472 8.56 16.44 2.95
CA PHE A 472 9.21 15.54 2.00
C PHE A 472 10.09 14.52 2.72
N THR A 473 10.11 13.28 2.20
CA THR A 473 11.06 12.26 2.66
C THR A 473 12.46 12.65 2.20
N PRO A 474 13.50 12.33 2.99
CA PRO A 474 14.88 12.60 2.59
C PRO A 474 15.22 12.03 1.22
N GLU A 475 16.08 12.73 0.49
CA GLU A 475 16.69 12.17 -0.70
C GLU A 475 17.77 11.15 -0.30
N PHE A 476 17.89 10.10 -1.10
CA PHE A 476 18.91 9.08 -0.85
C PHE A 476 20.23 9.46 -1.49
N GLU A 477 21.31 9.07 -0.83
CA GLU A 477 22.64 9.17 -1.41
C GLU A 477 22.72 8.39 -2.72
N GLN A 478 23.45 8.96 -3.68
CA GLN A 478 23.73 8.36 -4.99
C GLN A 478 25.23 8.01 -5.09
N PRO A 479 25.66 6.88 -4.48
CA PRO A 479 27.07 6.52 -4.48
C PRO A 479 27.58 6.24 -5.89
N GLN A 480 28.80 6.70 -6.18
CA GLN A 480 29.52 6.36 -7.40
C GLN A 480 29.97 4.90 -7.34
N ILE A 481 29.45 4.05 -8.20
CA ILE A 481 29.76 2.61 -8.23
C ILE A 481 30.87 2.30 -9.23
N ILE A 482 30.81 2.90 -10.41
CA ILE A 482 31.80 2.82 -11.47
C ILE A 482 32.07 4.23 -12.00
N LYS A 483 33.22 4.41 -12.65
CA LYS A 483 33.57 5.70 -13.29
C LYS A 483 32.52 6.08 -14.34
N SER A 484 32.29 7.39 -14.54
CA SER A 484 31.35 7.89 -15.55
C SER A 484 31.75 7.44 -16.97
N SER A 485 33.05 7.30 -17.23
CA SER A 485 33.57 6.78 -18.52
C SER A 485 33.20 5.32 -18.73
N THR A 486 33.27 4.48 -17.69
CA THR A 486 32.82 3.07 -17.71
C THR A 486 31.32 3.00 -17.94
N ALA A 487 30.53 3.81 -17.23
CA ALA A 487 29.08 3.88 -17.40
C ALA A 487 28.69 4.31 -18.82
N ALA A 488 29.31 5.35 -19.37
CA ALA A 488 29.07 5.81 -20.74
C ALA A 488 29.40 4.74 -21.78
N ARG A 489 30.47 3.97 -21.57
CA ARG A 489 30.82 2.84 -22.43
C ARG A 489 29.75 1.74 -22.34
N MET A 490 29.34 1.37 -21.12
CA MET A 490 28.29 0.36 -20.90
C MET A 490 26.95 0.80 -21.50
N LYS A 491 26.58 2.08 -21.38
CA LYS A 491 25.37 2.64 -22.01
C LYS A 491 25.39 2.41 -23.52
N LYS A 492 26.50 2.73 -24.21
CA LYS A 492 26.66 2.49 -25.65
C LYS A 492 26.53 1.01 -26.03
N ILE A 493 27.12 0.11 -25.24
CA ILE A 493 27.04 -1.34 -25.47
C ILE A 493 25.59 -1.84 -25.30
N LEU A 494 24.87 -1.34 -24.29
CA LEU A 494 23.46 -1.70 -24.08
C LEU A 494 22.55 -1.19 -25.19
N ILE A 495 22.81 0.01 -25.74
CA ILE A 495 22.14 0.54 -26.93
C ILE A 495 22.45 -0.36 -28.15
N LYS A 496 23.72 -0.73 -28.35
CA LYS A 496 24.14 -1.66 -29.42
C LYS A 496 23.43 -3.02 -29.27
N THR A 497 23.21 -3.50 -28.04
CA THR A 497 22.48 -4.75 -27.76
C THR A 497 21.01 -4.68 -28.21
N VAL A 498 20.36 -3.54 -28.09
CA VAL A 498 19.02 -3.31 -28.61
C VAL A 498 19.05 -3.19 -30.13
N ASN A 499 19.96 -2.42 -30.70
CA ASN A 499 19.97 -2.14 -32.15
C ASN A 499 20.44 -3.35 -32.99
N LYS A 500 21.44 -4.10 -32.53
CA LYS A 500 22.10 -5.18 -33.31
C LYS A 500 21.99 -6.58 -32.68
N GLY A 501 21.66 -6.66 -31.37
CA GLY A 501 21.68 -7.90 -30.60
C GLY A 501 20.30 -8.49 -30.29
N THR A 502 20.17 -9.01 -29.07
CA THR A 502 18.99 -9.77 -28.60
C THR A 502 17.79 -8.91 -28.24
N GLY A 503 17.95 -7.58 -28.18
CA GLY A 503 16.93 -6.62 -27.74
C GLY A 503 16.14 -5.92 -28.85
N LYS A 504 16.30 -6.30 -30.13
CA LYS A 504 15.75 -5.58 -31.30
C LYS A 504 14.28 -5.18 -31.23
N LYS A 505 13.44 -5.99 -30.57
CA LYS A 505 12.00 -5.67 -30.42
C LYS A 505 11.72 -4.54 -29.44
N ALA A 506 12.71 -4.03 -28.72
CA ALA A 506 12.60 -2.85 -27.89
C ALA A 506 12.86 -1.52 -28.64
N ILE A 507 13.35 -1.58 -29.90
CA ILE A 507 13.61 -0.39 -30.71
C ILE A 507 12.36 0.47 -30.78
N THR A 508 12.52 1.74 -30.42
CA THR A 508 11.47 2.75 -30.45
C THR A 508 11.99 3.97 -31.20
N PRO A 509 11.38 4.31 -32.35
CA PRO A 509 11.84 5.46 -33.14
C PRO A 509 11.83 6.75 -32.32
N GLY A 510 12.89 7.55 -32.40
CA GLY A 510 13.02 8.80 -31.68
C GLY A 510 13.35 8.69 -30.18
N ILE A 511 13.47 7.47 -29.63
CA ILE A 511 13.84 7.22 -28.23
C ILE A 511 15.14 6.41 -28.19
N GLU A 512 16.06 6.81 -27.33
CA GLU A 512 17.28 6.06 -27.02
C GLU A 512 16.94 4.91 -26.07
N VAL A 513 16.94 3.68 -26.59
CA VAL A 513 16.68 2.47 -25.80
C VAL A 513 17.93 1.62 -25.72
N GLY A 514 18.32 1.26 -24.51
CA GLY A 514 19.39 0.31 -24.24
C GLY A 514 18.94 -0.74 -23.23
N GLY A 515 19.49 -1.95 -23.30
CA GLY A 515 19.11 -2.98 -22.34
C GLY A 515 19.66 -4.36 -22.65
N LYS A 516 19.34 -5.31 -21.77
CA LYS A 516 19.80 -6.69 -21.86
C LYS A 516 18.67 -7.67 -21.57
N THR A 517 18.57 -8.67 -22.40
CA THR A 517 17.69 -9.83 -22.22
C THR A 517 18.29 -10.83 -21.24
N GLY A 518 17.45 -11.49 -20.48
CA GLY A 518 17.80 -12.62 -19.62
C GLY A 518 16.78 -13.75 -19.74
N THR A 519 17.27 -14.95 -19.82
CA THR A 519 16.49 -16.19 -19.74
C THR A 519 17.17 -17.07 -18.70
N ALA A 520 16.45 -17.43 -17.64
CA ALA A 520 16.98 -18.25 -16.56
C ALA A 520 16.09 -19.46 -16.32
N HIS A 521 16.71 -20.62 -16.16
CA HIS A 521 16.03 -21.83 -15.72
C HIS A 521 15.56 -21.69 -14.27
N ILE A 522 14.43 -22.30 -13.96
CA ILE A 522 13.93 -22.35 -12.59
C ILE A 522 14.52 -23.56 -11.88
N VAL A 523 14.89 -23.35 -10.62
CA VAL A 523 15.35 -24.42 -9.73
C VAL A 523 14.16 -24.90 -8.88
N GLU A 524 13.79 -26.16 -9.00
CA GLU A 524 12.81 -26.85 -8.14
C GLU A 524 13.50 -28.01 -7.43
N LYS A 525 13.40 -28.07 -6.10
CA LYS A 525 14.03 -29.12 -5.27
C LYS A 525 15.54 -29.32 -5.57
N GLY A 526 16.26 -28.21 -5.79
CA GLY A 526 17.71 -28.22 -6.04
C GLY A 526 18.12 -28.62 -7.46
N LYS A 527 17.19 -28.85 -8.38
CA LYS A 527 17.48 -29.21 -9.77
C LYS A 527 16.87 -28.19 -10.75
N TYR A 528 17.56 -27.92 -11.85
CA TYR A 528 17.02 -27.11 -12.94
C TYR A 528 15.93 -27.88 -13.66
N VAL A 529 14.78 -27.23 -13.85
CA VAL A 529 13.62 -27.76 -14.57
C VAL A 529 13.42 -27.03 -15.90
N ARG A 530 12.66 -27.62 -16.85
CA ARG A 530 12.31 -26.99 -18.13
C ARG A 530 11.21 -25.92 -17.97
N LYS A 531 11.41 -25.03 -16.99
CA LYS A 531 10.61 -23.82 -16.76
C LYS A 531 11.55 -22.63 -16.74
N TYR A 532 11.12 -21.51 -17.25
CA TYR A 532 11.97 -20.34 -17.42
C TYR A 532 11.34 -19.11 -16.80
N ASN A 533 12.19 -18.23 -16.28
CA ASN A 533 11.86 -16.83 -16.08
C ASN A 533 12.58 -16.02 -17.15
N THR A 534 11.89 -15.05 -17.73
CA THR A 534 12.50 -14.15 -18.70
C THR A 534 12.53 -12.74 -18.17
N ALA A 535 13.58 -12.00 -18.46
CA ALA A 535 13.77 -10.64 -17.99
C ALA A 535 14.27 -9.74 -19.12
N PHE A 536 13.93 -8.46 -19.04
CA PHE A 536 14.58 -7.40 -19.77
C PHE A 536 14.83 -6.23 -18.81
N MET A 537 16.10 -5.92 -18.64
CA MET A 537 16.55 -4.78 -17.84
C MET A 537 17.19 -3.75 -18.77
N GLY A 538 16.78 -2.50 -18.66
CA GLY A 538 17.27 -1.48 -19.56
C GLY A 538 16.83 -0.08 -19.18
N PHE A 539 16.86 0.80 -20.15
CA PHE A 539 16.48 2.20 -20.04
C PHE A 539 15.81 2.69 -21.32
N ALA A 540 15.04 3.74 -21.19
CA ALA A 540 14.48 4.51 -22.29
C ALA A 540 14.65 5.99 -21.96
N ASN A 541 15.29 6.73 -22.85
CA ASN A 541 15.64 8.13 -22.68
C ASN A 541 15.21 8.92 -23.91
N ASP A 542 14.77 10.14 -23.71
CA ASP A 542 14.56 11.09 -24.80
C ASP A 542 15.69 12.12 -24.87
N TYR A 543 15.58 13.04 -25.83
CA TYR A 543 16.55 14.12 -25.99
C TYR A 543 16.18 15.39 -25.23
N SER A 544 15.02 15.40 -24.56
CA SER A 544 14.53 16.48 -23.69
C SER A 544 14.99 16.33 -22.23
N GLY A 545 15.69 15.22 -21.91
CA GLY A 545 16.24 14.96 -20.57
C GLY A 545 15.33 14.09 -19.68
N HIS A 546 14.34 13.42 -20.27
CA HIS A 546 13.56 12.43 -19.55
C HIS A 546 14.23 11.06 -19.69
N ASP A 547 14.88 10.64 -18.62
CA ASP A 547 15.63 9.39 -18.55
C ASP A 547 14.99 8.42 -17.57
N TYR A 548 14.71 7.19 -17.99
CA TYR A 548 14.10 6.17 -17.15
C TYR A 548 14.83 4.84 -17.20
N THR A 549 15.07 4.26 -16.02
CA THR A 549 15.51 2.87 -15.88
C THR A 549 14.28 1.98 -15.73
N ILE A 550 14.18 0.92 -16.53
CA ILE A 550 13.00 0.07 -16.63
C ILE A 550 13.41 -1.39 -16.50
N GLY A 551 12.71 -2.12 -15.63
CA GLY A 551 12.89 -3.55 -15.46
C GLY A 551 11.60 -4.32 -15.68
N VAL A 552 11.65 -5.40 -16.46
CA VAL A 552 10.54 -6.31 -16.72
C VAL A 552 10.96 -7.75 -16.43
N ILE A 553 10.11 -8.46 -15.70
CA ILE A 553 10.27 -9.89 -15.43
C ILE A 553 8.97 -10.62 -15.77
N VAL A 554 9.07 -11.70 -16.53
CA VAL A 554 7.96 -12.58 -16.87
C VAL A 554 8.23 -13.96 -16.27
N ILE A 555 7.40 -14.37 -15.35
CA ILE A 555 7.51 -15.63 -14.63
C ILE A 555 6.79 -16.73 -15.40
N GLN A 556 7.53 -17.77 -15.74
CA GLN A 556 7.02 -18.98 -16.40
C GLN A 556 6.10 -18.70 -17.61
N PRO A 557 6.55 -17.91 -18.61
CA PRO A 557 5.78 -17.76 -19.83
C PRO A 557 5.68 -19.12 -20.55
N LYS A 558 4.48 -19.44 -21.07
CA LYS A 558 4.24 -20.69 -21.83
C LYS A 558 4.30 -20.48 -23.34
N LYS A 559 4.17 -19.23 -23.82
CA LYS A 559 4.20 -18.88 -25.25
C LYS A 559 5.60 -19.03 -25.85
N SER A 560 6.63 -18.62 -25.09
CA SER A 560 8.04 -18.72 -25.50
C SER A 560 8.96 -18.69 -24.28
N GLN A 561 10.07 -19.39 -24.37
CA GLN A 561 11.14 -19.34 -23.36
C GLN A 561 12.10 -18.17 -23.58
N PHE A 562 12.06 -17.48 -24.71
CA PHE A 562 12.99 -16.43 -25.05
C PHE A 562 12.49 -15.05 -24.56
N ALA A 563 13.36 -14.31 -23.88
CA ALA A 563 13.06 -12.96 -23.41
C ALA A 563 12.72 -11.98 -24.56
N SER A 564 13.34 -12.16 -25.73
CA SER A 564 13.05 -11.38 -26.96
C SER A 564 11.60 -11.53 -27.45
N GLN A 565 10.91 -12.58 -27.04
CA GLN A 565 9.49 -12.86 -27.39
C GLN A 565 8.52 -12.63 -26.22
N THR A 566 9.03 -12.35 -25.03
CA THR A 566 8.23 -12.24 -23.80
C THR A 566 8.49 -10.94 -23.06
N ALA A 567 9.61 -10.78 -22.37
CA ALA A 567 9.91 -9.58 -21.57
C ALA A 567 10.16 -8.33 -22.44
N VAL A 568 10.80 -8.46 -23.61
CA VAL A 568 11.08 -7.33 -24.51
C VAL A 568 9.78 -6.70 -25.05
N PRO A 569 8.78 -7.46 -25.55
CA PRO A 569 7.50 -6.90 -25.97
C PRO A 569 6.74 -6.17 -24.83
N VAL A 570 6.83 -6.65 -23.59
CA VAL A 570 6.24 -5.96 -22.42
C VAL A 570 6.93 -4.62 -22.19
N PHE A 571 8.27 -4.61 -22.22
CA PHE A 571 9.06 -3.39 -22.12
C PHE A 571 8.69 -2.38 -23.22
N LYS A 572 8.63 -2.82 -24.49
CA LYS A 572 8.27 -1.94 -25.62
C LYS A 572 6.89 -1.31 -25.43
N LYS A 573 5.87 -2.12 -25.06
CA LYS A 573 4.53 -1.59 -24.77
C LYS A 573 4.52 -0.58 -23.62
N ALA A 574 5.35 -0.78 -22.60
CA ALA A 574 5.47 0.19 -21.51
C ALA A 574 6.08 1.51 -22.00
N VAL A 575 7.11 1.46 -22.85
CA VAL A 575 7.71 2.66 -23.48
C VAL A 575 6.68 3.36 -24.37
N ASP A 576 5.87 2.62 -25.13
CA ASP A 576 4.80 3.21 -25.96
C ASP A 576 3.78 3.95 -25.09
N ILE A 577 3.37 3.37 -23.95
CA ILE A 577 2.48 4.04 -23.00
C ILE A 577 3.15 5.28 -22.39
N MET A 578 4.47 5.25 -22.12
CA MET A 578 5.20 6.42 -21.62
C MET A 578 5.18 7.57 -22.64
N ILE A 579 5.30 7.28 -23.93
CA ILE A 579 5.18 8.27 -25.00
C ILE A 579 3.75 8.83 -25.06
N GLU A 580 2.75 7.97 -25.04
CA GLU A 580 1.33 8.37 -25.08
C GLU A 580 0.90 9.23 -23.88
N GLU A 581 1.51 9.02 -22.71
CA GLU A 581 1.25 9.79 -21.48
C GLU A 581 2.19 11.00 -21.32
N GLY A 582 3.09 11.26 -22.28
CA GLY A 582 3.99 12.41 -22.23
C GLY A 582 5.17 12.28 -21.26
N TYR A 583 5.51 11.07 -20.83
CA TYR A 583 6.73 10.81 -20.03
C TYR A 583 7.99 10.74 -20.88
N LEU A 584 7.85 10.44 -22.16
CA LEU A 584 8.92 10.42 -23.15
C LEU A 584 8.48 11.14 -24.43
N GLU A 585 9.35 11.97 -24.97
CA GLU A 585 9.10 12.75 -26.20
C GLU A 585 9.99 12.23 -27.35
N PRO A 586 9.42 11.52 -28.35
CA PRO A 586 10.19 11.04 -29.47
C PRO A 586 10.77 12.18 -30.32
N ASP A 587 12.06 12.12 -30.64
CA ASP A 587 12.69 13.05 -31.60
C ASP A 587 12.20 12.77 -33.02
N VAL A 588 11.36 13.65 -33.55
CA VAL A 588 10.74 13.55 -34.88
C VAL A 588 11.77 13.69 -36.02
N ILE A 589 12.91 14.35 -35.76
CA ILE A 589 13.93 14.63 -36.76
C ILE A 589 14.73 13.38 -37.16
N LYS A 590 14.77 12.37 -36.27
CA LYS A 590 15.48 11.09 -36.50
C LYS A 590 14.60 9.96 -37.04
N GLN A 591 13.37 10.22 -37.45
CA GLN A 591 12.61 9.24 -38.21
C GLN A 591 13.22 9.08 -39.61
N PRO A 592 13.56 7.86 -40.07
CA PRO A 592 13.94 7.68 -41.47
C PRO A 592 12.73 8.14 -42.29
N ARG A 593 12.93 9.16 -43.13
CA ARG A 593 11.90 9.57 -44.12
C ARG A 593 11.59 8.33 -44.94
N THR A 594 10.42 7.75 -44.75
CA THR A 594 9.87 6.84 -45.72
C THR A 594 9.68 7.65 -47.00
N SER A 595 10.58 7.42 -47.96
CA SER A 595 10.45 7.97 -49.32
C SER A 595 9.10 7.48 -49.85
N TYR A 596 8.13 8.39 -49.91
CA TYR A 596 7.00 8.24 -50.81
C TYR A 596 7.55 8.27 -52.23
N ASN A 597 7.88 7.12 -52.81
CA ASN A 597 7.97 7.01 -54.23
C ASN A 597 6.56 7.12 -54.80
N GLY A 598 6.23 8.37 -55.21
CA GLY A 598 5.05 8.62 -56.01
C GLY A 598 5.16 7.82 -57.30
N LEU A 599 4.17 7.00 -57.53
CA LEU A 599 3.85 6.44 -58.83
C LEU A 599 3.36 7.57 -59.73
N HIS A 600 4.08 7.77 -60.83
CA HIS A 600 3.52 8.23 -62.11
C HIS A 600 3.33 7.01 -63.00
#